data_08d17b8b0efcd93ad5583a0fe3c9c52c
#
_entry.id   08d17b8b0efcd93ad5583a0fe3c9c52c
#
_cell.length_a   1.000
_cell.length_b   1.000
_cell.length_c   1.000
_cell.angle_alpha   90.00
_cell.angle_beta   90.00
_cell.angle_gamma   90.00
#
_symmetry.space_group_name_H-M   'P 1'
#
loop_
_entity.id
_entity.type
_entity.pdbx_description
1 polymer ?
#
loop_
_entity_poly.entity_id
_entity_poly.type
_entity_poly.pdbx_seq_one_letter_code
_entity_poly.pdbx_strand_id
1 'polypeptide(L)'
;MAWLKKNGHWLLTAYVAFVFIQSRFLKFTGSPETVYIFQVKLDPWAASLGFPGVFAPGGIFSAKVVGFMELIASSLLIAGAFISTQRLVQVAGAALGMGVISGAIFFHLFTPLGVAVVNTDGSSDGGELFTLACGVWLACAALLWIRQGVWLPLVKRVLGKA
;
A
#
# COMPACT_ATOMS: atom_id res chain seq x y z
N MET A 1 11.48 5.16 25.97
CA MET A 1 11.99 5.44 24.59
C MET A 1 12.90 4.34 24.02
N ALA A 2 13.76 3.67 24.81
CA ALA A 2 14.66 2.60 24.32
C ALA A 2 13.93 1.39 23.72
N TRP A 3 12.81 0.96 24.32
CA TRP A 3 12.01 -0.15 23.81
C TRP A 3 11.42 0.11 22.41
N LEU A 4 10.87 1.31 22.17
CA LEU A 4 10.34 1.73 20.87
C LEU A 4 11.42 1.75 19.78
N LYS A 5 12.64 2.19 20.10
CA LYS A 5 13.77 2.15 19.15
C LYS A 5 14.16 0.71 18.79
N LYS A 6 14.04 -0.22 19.75
CA LYS A 6 14.38 -1.64 19.54
C LYS A 6 13.26 -2.41 18.85
N ASN A 7 12.00 -2.17 19.21
CA ASN A 7 10.84 -2.99 18.82
C ASN A 7 9.84 -2.27 17.90
N GLY A 8 9.99 -0.96 17.67
CA GLY A 8 9.04 -0.18 16.87
C GLY A 8 8.85 -0.72 15.44
N HIS A 9 9.90 -1.27 14.84
CA HIS A 9 9.79 -1.87 13.52
C HIS A 9 8.83 -3.07 13.47
N TRP A 10 8.67 -3.82 14.58
CA TRP A 10 7.71 -4.92 14.67
C TRP A 10 6.27 -4.42 14.66
N LEU A 11 5.97 -3.39 15.44
CA LEU A 11 4.63 -2.80 15.49
C LEU A 11 4.22 -2.21 14.14
N LEU A 12 5.14 -1.47 13.51
CA LEU A 12 4.90 -0.90 12.19
C LEU A 12 4.71 -1.98 11.12
N THR A 13 5.55 -3.02 11.14
CA THR A 13 5.41 -4.16 10.23
C THR A 13 4.07 -4.88 10.44
N ALA A 14 3.68 -5.16 11.70
CA ALA A 14 2.43 -5.81 12.01
C ALA A 14 1.23 -4.99 11.53
N TYR A 15 1.24 -3.68 11.74
CA TYR A 15 0.19 -2.78 11.26
C TYR A 15 0.05 -2.79 9.75
N VAL A 16 1.15 -2.57 9.00
CA VAL A 16 1.12 -2.57 7.53
C VAL A 16 0.67 -3.92 6.98
N ALA A 17 1.23 -5.02 7.52
CA ALA A 17 0.87 -6.37 7.10
C ALA A 17 -0.60 -6.67 7.37
N PHE A 18 -1.13 -6.27 8.52
CA PHE A 18 -2.55 -6.45 8.86
C PHE A 18 -3.45 -5.73 7.85
N VAL A 19 -3.22 -4.43 7.61
CA VAL A 19 -4.04 -3.65 6.69
C VAL A 19 -3.98 -4.22 5.26
N PHE A 20 -2.80 -4.56 4.76
CA PHE A 20 -2.64 -5.12 3.42
C PHE A 20 -3.25 -6.52 3.27
N ILE A 21 -3.10 -7.39 4.27
CA ILE A 21 -3.68 -8.75 4.21
C ILE A 21 -5.22 -8.66 4.24
N GLN A 22 -5.80 -7.81 5.08
CA GLN A 22 -7.24 -7.56 5.11
C GLN A 22 -7.73 -6.99 3.77
N SER A 23 -7.10 -5.96 3.27
CA SER A 23 -7.41 -5.32 1.98
C SER A 23 -7.32 -6.31 0.81
N ARG A 24 -6.28 -7.16 0.80
CA ARG A 24 -6.13 -8.22 -0.18
C ARG A 24 -7.29 -9.20 -0.17
N PHE A 25 -7.73 -9.64 1.02
CA PHE A 25 -8.85 -10.57 1.13
C PHE A 25 -10.10 -10.02 0.42
N LEU A 26 -10.45 -8.76 0.67
CA LEU A 26 -11.57 -8.08 0.00
C LEU A 26 -11.40 -8.00 -1.52
N LYS A 27 -10.17 -7.71 -1.99
CA LYS A 27 -9.86 -7.62 -3.43
C LYS A 27 -9.93 -8.97 -4.15
N PHE A 28 -9.54 -10.05 -3.50
CA PHE A 28 -9.55 -11.40 -4.10
C PHE A 28 -10.92 -12.07 -4.07
N THR A 29 -11.74 -11.75 -3.06
CA THR A 29 -13.13 -12.24 -2.98
C THR A 29 -14.07 -11.44 -3.87
N GLY A 30 -13.63 -10.31 -4.41
CA GLY A 30 -14.48 -9.44 -5.22
C GLY A 30 -15.60 -8.81 -4.39
N SER A 31 -15.28 -8.32 -3.19
CA SER A 31 -16.28 -7.67 -2.34
C SER A 31 -17.01 -6.55 -3.10
N PRO A 32 -18.27 -6.25 -2.76
CA PRO A 32 -19.03 -5.17 -3.41
C PRO A 32 -18.29 -3.84 -3.41
N GLU A 33 -17.61 -3.51 -2.32
CA GLU A 33 -16.77 -2.31 -2.21
C GLU A 33 -15.60 -2.32 -3.21
N THR A 34 -14.91 -3.46 -3.34
CA THR A 34 -13.81 -3.59 -4.30
C THR A 34 -14.31 -3.40 -5.74
N VAL A 35 -15.43 -4.02 -6.10
CA VAL A 35 -16.04 -3.86 -7.42
C VAL A 35 -16.41 -2.39 -7.64
N TYR A 36 -17.02 -1.76 -6.65
CA TYR A 36 -17.42 -0.36 -6.74
C TYR A 36 -16.21 0.57 -6.94
N ILE A 37 -15.15 0.41 -6.12
CA ILE A 37 -13.95 1.23 -6.24
C ILE A 37 -13.30 1.08 -7.62
N PHE A 38 -13.01 -0.14 -8.03
CA PHE A 38 -12.22 -0.38 -9.23
C PHE A 38 -13.02 -0.26 -10.51
N GLN A 39 -14.22 -0.85 -10.58
CA GLN A 39 -14.98 -0.98 -11.83
C GLN A 39 -16.00 0.14 -12.01
N VAL A 40 -16.58 0.68 -10.92
CA VAL A 40 -17.61 1.72 -11.02
C VAL A 40 -17.01 3.13 -10.93
N LYS A 41 -15.95 3.32 -10.14
CA LYS A 41 -15.33 4.63 -9.95
C LYS A 41 -14.07 4.82 -10.77
N LEU A 42 -13.07 3.95 -10.63
CA LEU A 42 -11.75 4.18 -11.20
C LEU A 42 -11.67 3.84 -12.69
N ASP A 43 -12.28 2.76 -13.15
CA ASP A 43 -12.17 2.39 -14.58
C ASP A 43 -12.87 3.37 -15.52
N PRO A 44 -14.11 3.85 -15.24
CA PRO A 44 -14.72 4.90 -16.05
C PRO A 44 -13.96 6.24 -16.00
N TRP A 45 -13.39 6.59 -14.85
CA TRP A 45 -12.54 7.77 -14.75
C TRP A 45 -11.28 7.63 -15.63
N ALA A 46 -10.58 6.51 -15.58
CA ALA A 46 -9.42 6.26 -16.43
C ALA A 46 -9.80 6.24 -17.92
N ALA A 47 -10.94 5.66 -18.27
CA ALA A 47 -11.48 5.65 -19.63
C ALA A 47 -11.72 7.05 -20.17
N SER A 48 -12.22 7.98 -19.33
CA SER A 48 -12.40 9.39 -19.70
C SER A 48 -11.09 10.12 -20.01
N LEU A 49 -9.97 9.60 -19.51
CA LEU A 49 -8.62 10.11 -19.78
C LEU A 49 -7.93 9.38 -20.95
N GLY A 50 -8.63 8.46 -21.63
CA GLY A 50 -8.08 7.70 -22.75
C GLY A 50 -7.43 6.36 -22.36
N PHE A 51 -7.62 5.89 -21.12
CA PHE A 51 -7.07 4.64 -20.59
C PHE A 51 -8.16 3.63 -20.17
N PRO A 52 -9.03 3.15 -21.08
CA PRO A 52 -10.07 2.19 -20.74
C PRO A 52 -9.50 0.84 -20.33
N GLY A 53 -10.13 0.17 -19.35
CA GLY A 53 -9.78 -1.18 -18.94
C GLY A 53 -8.58 -1.29 -17.99
N VAL A 54 -7.97 -0.18 -17.61
CA VAL A 54 -6.79 -0.18 -16.72
C VAL A 54 -7.10 -0.73 -15.34
N PHE A 55 -8.30 -0.46 -14.82
CA PHE A 55 -8.80 -0.94 -13.53
C PHE A 55 -9.79 -2.11 -13.66
N ALA A 56 -10.20 -2.46 -14.88
CA ALA A 56 -11.08 -3.59 -15.13
C ALA A 56 -10.48 -4.93 -14.69
N PRO A 57 -11.27 -5.99 -14.51
CA PRO A 57 -10.74 -7.32 -14.25
C PRO A 57 -9.72 -7.73 -15.31
N GLY A 58 -8.45 -7.99 -14.90
CA GLY A 58 -7.34 -8.27 -15.82
C GLY A 58 -6.53 -7.06 -16.28
N GLY A 59 -6.95 -5.83 -15.95
CA GLY A 59 -6.18 -4.62 -16.17
C GLY A 59 -4.93 -4.54 -15.30
N ILE A 60 -3.96 -3.71 -15.73
CA ILE A 60 -2.66 -3.58 -15.04
C ILE A 60 -2.76 -3.00 -13.63
N PHE A 61 -3.82 -2.26 -13.34
CA PHE A 61 -4.15 -1.74 -12.00
C PHE A 61 -5.45 -2.35 -11.46
N SER A 62 -5.80 -3.56 -11.92
CA SER A 62 -6.97 -4.27 -11.38
C SER A 62 -6.81 -4.56 -9.88
N ALA A 63 -7.93 -4.76 -9.20
CA ALA A 63 -7.95 -5.09 -7.78
C ALA A 63 -7.03 -6.29 -7.44
N LYS A 64 -7.01 -7.32 -8.30
CA LYS A 64 -6.15 -8.49 -8.13
C LYS A 64 -4.66 -8.14 -8.20
N VAL A 65 -4.25 -7.33 -9.18
CA VAL A 65 -2.84 -6.90 -9.33
C VAL A 65 -2.41 -6.09 -8.11
N VAL A 66 -3.22 -5.12 -7.70
CA VAL A 66 -2.94 -4.33 -6.48
C VAL A 66 -2.86 -5.24 -5.26
N GLY A 67 -3.80 -6.17 -5.08
CA GLY A 67 -3.79 -7.15 -3.99
C GLY A 67 -2.54 -8.06 -3.99
N PHE A 68 -2.02 -8.43 -5.16
CA PHE A 68 -0.74 -9.16 -5.25
C PHE A 68 0.44 -8.30 -4.81
N MET A 69 0.50 -7.03 -5.18
CA MET A 69 1.55 -6.13 -4.72
C MET A 69 1.51 -5.91 -3.20
N GLU A 70 0.31 -5.80 -2.61
CA GLU A 70 0.11 -5.75 -1.17
C GLU A 70 0.60 -7.03 -0.48
N LEU A 71 0.33 -8.21 -1.08
CA LEU A 71 0.82 -9.49 -0.56
C LEU A 71 2.33 -9.58 -0.58
N ILE A 72 2.96 -9.20 -1.70
CA ILE A 72 4.42 -9.19 -1.83
C ILE A 72 5.03 -8.24 -0.80
N ALA A 73 4.50 -7.02 -0.68
CA ALA A 73 4.98 -6.04 0.29
C ALA A 73 4.89 -6.57 1.73
N SER A 74 3.74 -7.17 2.10
CA SER A 74 3.54 -7.76 3.43
C SER A 74 4.50 -8.91 3.70
N SER A 75 4.69 -9.80 2.71
CA SER A 75 5.61 -10.94 2.84
C SER A 75 7.06 -10.49 3.04
N LEU A 76 7.50 -9.49 2.27
CA LEU A 76 8.84 -8.91 2.41
C LEU A 76 9.02 -8.19 3.76
N LEU A 77 8.02 -7.47 4.23
CA LEU A 77 8.04 -6.80 5.53
C LEU A 77 8.18 -7.81 6.67
N ILE A 78 7.36 -8.86 6.65
CA ILE A 78 7.37 -9.91 7.66
C ILE A 78 8.71 -10.67 7.62
N ALA A 79 9.12 -11.17 6.46
CA ALA A 79 10.37 -11.90 6.30
C ALA A 79 11.58 -11.07 6.77
N GLY A 80 11.66 -9.81 6.34
CA GLY A 80 12.74 -8.91 6.72
C GLY A 80 12.72 -8.47 8.19
N ALA A 81 11.56 -8.56 8.87
CA ALA A 81 11.47 -8.31 10.30
C ALA A 81 11.99 -9.51 11.12
N PHE A 82 11.66 -10.75 10.71
CA PHE A 82 12.10 -11.97 11.40
C PHE A 82 13.58 -12.29 11.18
N ILE A 83 14.10 -12.05 9.97
CA ILE A 83 15.47 -12.40 9.61
C ILE A 83 16.37 -11.18 9.82
N SER A 84 17.01 -11.09 10.97
CA SER A 84 17.82 -9.93 11.38
C SER A 84 18.95 -9.57 10.39
N THR A 85 19.46 -10.54 9.63
CA THR A 85 20.47 -10.33 8.59
C THR A 85 19.88 -9.76 7.30
N GLN A 86 18.58 -9.86 7.09
CA GLN A 86 17.91 -9.44 5.85
C GLN A 86 17.14 -8.11 6.00
N ARG A 87 17.74 -7.14 6.66
CA ARG A 87 17.12 -5.80 6.84
C ARG A 87 16.80 -5.12 5.51
N LEU A 88 17.52 -5.42 4.44
CA LEU A 88 17.26 -4.92 3.09
C LEU A 88 15.93 -5.43 2.54
N VAL A 89 15.54 -6.67 2.86
CA VAL A 89 14.23 -7.24 2.48
C VAL A 89 13.08 -6.45 3.12
N GLN A 90 13.24 -6.05 4.39
CA GLN A 90 12.24 -5.18 5.04
C GLN A 90 12.17 -3.79 4.39
N VAL A 91 13.32 -3.23 3.99
CA VAL A 91 13.37 -1.96 3.23
C VAL A 91 12.64 -2.09 1.90
N ALA A 92 12.86 -3.17 1.15
CA ALA A 92 12.17 -3.43 -0.11
C ALA A 92 10.66 -3.55 0.08
N GLY A 93 10.21 -4.27 1.12
CA GLY A 93 8.80 -4.37 1.48
C GLY A 93 8.17 -3.03 1.85
N ALA A 94 8.87 -2.21 2.64
CA ALA A 94 8.40 -0.87 3.02
C ALA A 94 8.34 0.08 1.82
N ALA A 95 9.33 0.04 0.92
CA ALA A 95 9.35 0.86 -0.29
C ALA A 95 8.23 0.46 -1.27
N LEU A 96 8.02 -0.84 -1.48
CA LEU A 96 6.92 -1.34 -2.32
C LEU A 96 5.57 -0.98 -1.71
N GLY A 97 5.38 -1.20 -0.41
CA GLY A 97 4.15 -0.86 0.30
C GLY A 97 3.85 0.64 0.23
N MET A 98 4.87 1.49 0.38
CA MET A 98 4.75 2.93 0.24
C MET A 98 4.32 3.33 -1.18
N GLY A 99 4.88 2.70 -2.21
CA GLY A 99 4.48 2.92 -3.60
C GLY A 99 3.01 2.57 -3.86
N VAL A 100 2.60 1.37 -3.44
CA VAL A 100 1.21 0.90 -3.61
C VAL A 100 0.22 1.81 -2.90
N ILE A 101 0.50 2.16 -1.63
CA ILE A 101 -0.44 2.97 -0.85
C ILE A 101 -0.46 4.44 -1.29
N SER A 102 0.65 4.95 -1.85
CA SER A 102 0.66 6.28 -2.48
C SER A 102 -0.31 6.36 -3.65
N GLY A 103 -0.40 5.28 -4.45
CA GLY A 103 -1.42 5.17 -5.49
C GLY A 103 -2.85 5.22 -4.92
N ALA A 104 -3.12 4.48 -3.85
CA ALA A 104 -4.43 4.50 -3.20
C ALA A 104 -4.79 5.91 -2.69
N ILE A 105 -3.87 6.58 -1.99
CA ILE A 105 -4.05 7.96 -1.50
C ILE A 105 -4.31 8.91 -2.68
N PHE A 106 -3.54 8.78 -3.78
CA PHE A 106 -3.74 9.58 -4.98
C PHE A 106 -5.16 9.40 -5.53
N PHE A 107 -5.64 8.17 -5.65
CA PHE A 107 -6.99 7.92 -6.18
C PHE A 107 -8.10 8.48 -5.28
N HIS A 108 -7.93 8.44 -3.97
CA HIS A 108 -8.88 9.08 -3.05
C HIS A 108 -8.91 10.60 -3.18
N LEU A 109 -7.76 11.25 -3.41
CA LEU A 109 -7.66 12.70 -3.43
C LEU A 109 -7.99 13.32 -4.80
N PHE A 110 -7.67 12.63 -5.90
CA PHE A 110 -7.66 13.24 -7.23
C PHE A 110 -8.59 12.57 -8.24
N THR A 111 -9.46 11.65 -7.79
CA THR A 111 -10.44 10.98 -8.66
C THR A 111 -11.85 11.04 -8.08
N PRO A 112 -12.89 10.65 -8.85
CA PRO A 112 -14.26 10.57 -8.35
C PRO A 112 -14.49 9.54 -7.23
N LEU A 113 -13.45 8.81 -6.79
CA LEU A 113 -13.54 7.91 -5.64
C LEU A 113 -13.84 8.70 -4.35
N GLY A 114 -13.12 9.81 -4.14
CA GLY A 114 -13.27 10.63 -2.95
C GLY A 114 -12.63 10.04 -1.69
N VAL A 115 -12.54 10.85 -0.64
CA VAL A 115 -11.97 10.43 0.66
C VAL A 115 -12.89 9.42 1.36
N ALA A 116 -14.20 9.69 1.38
CA ALA A 116 -15.20 8.77 1.89
C ALA A 116 -15.79 7.96 0.72
N VAL A 117 -15.62 6.66 0.73
CA VAL A 117 -16.19 5.77 -0.28
C VAL A 117 -17.67 5.58 0.03
N VAL A 118 -18.52 5.97 -0.91
CA VAL A 118 -19.97 5.79 -0.82
C VAL A 118 -20.36 4.65 -1.75
N ASN A 119 -20.85 3.56 -1.18
CA ASN A 119 -21.26 2.35 -1.90
C ASN A 119 -22.57 2.55 -2.67
N THR A 120 -22.90 1.59 -3.54
CA THR A 120 -24.11 1.60 -4.35
C THR A 120 -25.41 1.55 -3.52
N ASP A 121 -25.36 1.03 -2.31
CA ASP A 121 -26.47 1.00 -1.34
C ASP A 121 -26.63 2.29 -0.53
N GLY A 122 -25.77 3.27 -0.78
CA GLY A 122 -25.75 4.55 -0.06
C GLY A 122 -24.98 4.53 1.26
N SER A 123 -24.45 3.38 1.69
CA SER A 123 -23.57 3.31 2.85
C SER A 123 -22.23 4.00 2.57
N SER A 124 -21.63 4.57 3.60
CA SER A 124 -20.31 5.22 3.50
C SER A 124 -19.35 4.62 4.51
N ASP A 125 -18.09 4.47 4.09
CA ASP A 125 -17.00 4.09 5.01
C ASP A 125 -16.52 5.23 5.91
N GLY A 126 -17.10 6.44 5.75
CA GLY A 126 -16.71 7.62 6.52
C GLY A 126 -15.25 8.04 6.36
N GLY A 127 -14.55 7.53 5.34
CA GLY A 127 -13.12 7.79 5.09
C GLY A 127 -12.19 6.82 5.82
N GLU A 128 -12.71 5.68 6.28
CA GLU A 128 -11.91 4.65 6.97
C GLU A 128 -10.77 4.16 6.08
N LEU A 129 -11.07 3.80 4.82
CA LEU A 129 -10.07 3.29 3.87
C LEU A 129 -8.96 4.31 3.61
N PHE A 130 -9.32 5.59 3.45
CA PHE A 130 -8.34 6.67 3.28
C PHE A 130 -7.47 6.85 4.52
N THR A 131 -8.07 6.82 5.71
CA THR A 131 -7.35 6.95 6.99
C THR A 131 -6.37 5.80 7.19
N LEU A 132 -6.79 4.56 6.91
CA LEU A 132 -5.91 3.39 6.94
C LEU A 132 -4.75 3.53 5.95
N ALA A 133 -5.03 4.03 4.73
CA ALA A 133 -4.00 4.26 3.71
C ALA A 133 -2.95 5.28 4.19
N CYS A 134 -3.37 6.38 4.78
CA CYS A 134 -2.45 7.37 5.37
C CYS A 134 -1.62 6.78 6.50
N GLY A 135 -2.22 5.97 7.38
CA GLY A 135 -1.53 5.26 8.44
C GLY A 135 -0.46 4.29 7.90
N VAL A 136 -0.78 3.52 6.87
CA VAL A 136 0.18 2.62 6.18
C VAL A 136 1.33 3.42 5.57
N TRP A 137 1.03 4.53 4.92
CA TRP A 137 2.06 5.40 4.34
C TRP A 137 3.04 5.90 5.39
N LEU A 138 2.53 6.43 6.52
CA LEU A 138 3.35 6.89 7.64
C LEU A 138 4.17 5.75 8.26
N ALA A 139 3.59 4.56 8.40
CA ALA A 139 4.28 3.40 8.94
C ALA A 139 5.42 2.94 8.01
N CYS A 140 5.19 2.91 6.69
CA CYS A 140 6.24 2.61 5.71
C CYS A 140 7.37 3.66 5.73
N ALA A 141 7.02 4.95 5.78
CA ALA A 141 7.99 6.04 5.90
C ALA A 141 8.85 5.90 7.17
N ALA A 142 8.22 5.59 8.30
CA ALA A 142 8.92 5.36 9.57
C ALA A 142 9.83 4.12 9.51
N LEU A 143 9.40 3.03 8.84
CA LEU A 143 10.26 1.85 8.63
C LEU A 143 11.47 2.17 7.76
N LEU A 144 11.30 2.91 6.67
CA LEU A 144 12.40 3.38 5.82
C LEU A 144 13.36 4.27 6.62
N TRP A 145 12.83 5.16 7.45
CA TRP A 145 13.64 5.99 8.34
C TRP A 145 14.44 5.17 9.36
N ILE A 146 13.79 4.21 10.04
CA ILE A 146 14.48 3.33 11.00
C ILE A 146 15.59 2.52 10.31
N ARG A 147 15.40 2.13 9.05
CA ARG A 147 16.32 1.33 8.25
C ARG A 147 17.24 2.16 7.34
N GLN A 148 17.30 3.48 7.49
CA GLN A 148 18.10 4.36 6.62
C GLN A 148 19.58 3.96 6.53
N GLY A 149 20.16 3.46 7.60
CA GLY A 149 21.55 2.96 7.61
C GLY A 149 21.80 1.75 6.70
N VAL A 150 20.72 1.09 6.22
CA VAL A 150 20.83 -0.06 5.31
C VAL A 150 20.76 0.38 3.85
N TRP A 151 19.80 1.22 3.49
CA TRP A 151 19.54 1.56 2.09
C TRP A 151 20.28 2.82 1.62
N LEU A 152 20.53 3.79 2.50
CA LEU A 152 21.17 5.06 2.14
C LEU A 152 22.58 4.88 1.52
N PRO A 153 23.46 4.00 2.07
CA PRO A 153 24.77 3.73 1.45
C PRO A 153 24.66 3.14 0.05
N LEU A 154 23.64 2.28 -0.19
CA LEU A 154 23.41 1.70 -1.52
C LEU A 154 23.02 2.76 -2.53
N VAL A 155 22.09 3.66 -2.17
CA VAL A 155 21.68 4.77 -3.04
C VAL A 155 22.85 5.71 -3.33
N LYS A 156 23.66 6.06 -2.31
CA LYS A 156 24.85 6.91 -2.51
C LYS A 156 25.83 6.28 -3.49
N ARG A 157 26.07 4.96 -3.39
CA ARG A 157 26.95 4.24 -4.32
C ARG A 157 26.42 4.28 -5.75
N VAL A 158 25.11 4.06 -5.95
CA VAL A 158 24.49 4.10 -7.29
C VAL A 158 24.56 5.51 -7.90
N LEU A 159 24.41 6.55 -7.07
CA LEU A 159 24.48 7.94 -7.51
C LEU A 159 25.91 8.47 -7.65
N GLY A 160 26.94 7.63 -7.48
CA GLY A 160 28.35 8.05 -7.60
C GLY A 160 28.79 9.04 -6.52
N LYS A 161 28.10 9.10 -5.37
CA LYS A 161 28.36 10.00 -4.24
C LYS A 161 28.98 9.25 -3.05
N ALA A 162 29.63 8.12 -3.32
CA ALA A 162 30.30 7.34 -2.29
C ALA A 162 31.72 7.86 -2.06
#